data_c80ba66a933212d2dd4b86ae4c4932d8
#
_entry.id   c80ba66a933212d2dd4b86ae4c4932d8
#
_cell.length_a   1.000
_cell.length_b   1.000
_cell.length_c   1.000
_cell.angle_alpha   90.00
_cell.angle_beta   90.00
_cell.angle_gamma   90.00
#
_symmetry.space_group_name_H-M   'P 1'
#
loop_
_entity.id
_entity.type
_entity.pdbx_description
1 polymer ?
#
loop_
_entity_poly.entity_id
_entity_poly.type
_entity_poly.pdbx_seq_one_letter_code
_entity_poly.pdbx_strand_id
1 'polypeptide(L)'
;KDRLTQPDCANGYLFDGFPRTIPQAEAMRNAGVRIDYVLEIDVPDSAIVERMSGRRVHVASGRTYHVIFNPPKVTGKDDVTGEDLIQRDDDREETVKNRLAVYHAQTKPLVAYYSEWAATGDPGAPKYRKVNGLTAVDAVRDAALAALHS
;
A
#
# COMPACT_ATOMS: atom_id res chain seq x y z
N LYS A 1 16.18 10.40 6.13
CA LYS A 1 17.45 9.78 6.58
C LYS A 1 17.55 9.81 8.11
N ASP A 2 17.32 10.96 8.73
CA ASP A 2 17.44 11.14 10.18
C ASP A 2 16.51 10.22 11.00
N ARG A 3 15.31 9.92 10.47
CA ARG A 3 14.38 8.98 11.11
C ARG A 3 14.96 7.58 11.26
N LEU A 4 15.73 7.12 10.28
CA LEU A 4 16.31 5.77 10.27
C LEU A 4 17.47 5.60 11.26
N THR A 5 18.01 6.68 11.76
CA THR A 5 19.08 6.66 12.79
C THR A 5 18.55 6.53 14.21
N GLN A 6 17.23 6.57 14.39
CA GLN A 6 16.61 6.43 15.70
C GLN A 6 16.72 5.00 16.24
N PRO A 7 16.81 4.82 17.58
CA PRO A 7 17.00 3.50 18.17
C PRO A 7 15.94 2.46 17.83
N ASP A 8 14.70 2.88 17.59
CA ASP A 8 13.59 2.00 17.22
C ASP A 8 13.70 1.44 15.79
N CYS A 9 14.61 1.98 14.98
CA CYS A 9 14.93 1.48 13.64
C CYS A 9 16.15 0.53 13.63
N ALA A 10 16.76 0.27 14.77
CA ALA A 10 17.99 -0.54 14.86
C ALA A 10 17.78 -1.98 14.37
N ASN A 11 16.59 -2.56 14.57
CA ASN A 11 16.25 -3.91 14.17
C ASN A 11 15.58 -4.00 12.79
N GLY A 12 15.42 -2.88 12.12
CA GLY A 12 14.82 -2.80 10.79
C GLY A 12 13.69 -1.78 10.70
N TYR A 13 13.18 -1.61 9.50
CA TYR A 13 12.11 -0.66 9.20
C TYR A 13 11.30 -1.11 7.99
N LEU A 14 10.09 -0.60 7.90
CA LEU A 14 9.19 -0.77 6.77
C LEU A 14 8.83 0.60 6.19
N PHE A 15 9.06 0.77 4.88
CA PHE A 15 8.58 1.93 4.16
C PHE A 15 7.21 1.65 3.56
N ASP A 16 6.26 2.52 3.87
CA ASP A 16 4.94 2.51 3.28
C ASP A 16 4.64 3.91 2.70
N GLY A 17 4.29 3.94 1.41
CA GLY A 17 4.03 5.19 0.71
C GLY A 17 5.26 5.98 0.30
N PHE A 18 6.46 5.43 0.43
CA PHE A 18 7.72 6.03 -0.03
C PHE A 18 8.75 4.93 -0.31
N PRO A 19 9.54 4.98 -1.40
CA PRO A 19 9.46 5.96 -2.50
C PRO A 19 8.22 5.75 -3.39
N ARG A 20 7.79 6.81 -4.06
CA ARG A 20 6.68 6.76 -5.03
C ARG A 20 7.10 7.13 -6.45
N THR A 21 8.34 7.59 -6.62
CA THR A 21 8.91 7.99 -7.91
C THR A 21 10.33 7.47 -8.04
N ILE A 22 10.80 7.33 -9.28
CA ILE A 22 12.19 6.91 -9.56
C ILE A 22 13.21 7.87 -8.94
N PRO A 23 13.10 9.21 -9.05
CA PRO A 23 14.03 10.11 -8.39
C PRO A 23 14.12 9.92 -6.88
N GLN A 24 13.00 9.61 -6.21
CA GLN A 24 13.01 9.29 -4.77
C GLN A 24 13.75 7.99 -4.48
N ALA A 25 13.55 6.96 -5.30
CA ALA A 25 14.25 5.68 -5.16
C ALA A 25 15.77 5.84 -5.37
N GLU A 26 16.16 6.60 -6.37
CA GLU A 26 17.57 6.91 -6.63
C GLU A 26 18.19 7.73 -5.49
N ALA A 27 17.47 8.70 -4.95
CA ALA A 27 17.93 9.47 -3.81
C ALA A 27 18.18 8.59 -2.57
N MET A 28 17.32 7.60 -2.31
CA MET A 28 17.52 6.61 -1.24
C MET A 28 18.77 5.77 -1.48
N ARG A 29 18.94 5.27 -2.70
CA ARG A 29 20.11 4.49 -3.09
C ARG A 29 21.39 5.28 -2.93
N ASN A 30 21.42 6.52 -3.41
CA ASN A 30 22.58 7.42 -3.30
C ASN A 30 22.88 7.83 -1.85
N ALA A 31 21.85 7.87 -1.00
CA ALA A 31 22.00 8.15 0.43
C ALA A 31 22.51 6.94 1.24
N GLY A 32 22.71 5.79 0.60
CA GLY A 32 23.17 4.57 1.25
C GLY A 32 22.10 3.89 2.12
N VAL A 33 20.82 4.17 1.88
CA VAL A 33 19.72 3.49 2.57
C VAL A 33 19.60 2.07 2.02
N ARG A 34 19.82 1.08 2.88
CA ARG A 34 19.71 -0.33 2.49
C ARG A 34 18.26 -0.77 2.54
N ILE A 35 17.83 -1.43 1.47
CA ILE A 35 16.52 -2.09 1.37
C ILE A 35 16.78 -3.57 1.09
N ASP A 36 16.25 -4.45 1.93
CA ASP A 36 16.43 -5.90 1.78
C ASP A 36 15.38 -6.50 0.86
N TYR A 37 14.14 -6.02 0.95
CA TYR A 37 13.01 -6.51 0.16
C TYR A 37 12.16 -5.36 -0.39
N VAL A 38 11.70 -5.56 -1.61
CA VAL A 38 10.61 -4.76 -2.20
C VAL A 38 9.43 -5.70 -2.41
N LEU A 39 8.33 -5.41 -1.74
CA LEU A 39 7.09 -6.19 -1.83
C LEU A 39 6.05 -5.43 -2.61
N GLU A 40 5.65 -5.98 -3.75
CA GLU A 40 4.52 -5.49 -4.52
C GLU A 40 3.26 -6.27 -4.16
N ILE A 41 2.23 -5.55 -3.75
CA ILE A 41 0.89 -6.10 -3.57
C ILE A 41 0.09 -5.73 -4.82
N ASP A 42 -0.07 -6.69 -5.72
CA ASP A 42 -0.70 -6.47 -7.02
C ASP A 42 -2.23 -6.58 -6.92
N VAL A 43 -2.91 -5.50 -7.27
CA VAL A 43 -4.38 -5.42 -7.31
C VAL A 43 -4.79 -4.71 -8.60
N PRO A 44 -5.71 -5.28 -9.41
CA PRO A 44 -6.23 -4.60 -10.58
C PRO A 44 -6.90 -3.26 -10.23
N ASP A 45 -6.80 -2.29 -11.11
CA ASP A 45 -7.37 -0.95 -10.90
C ASP A 45 -8.88 -0.98 -10.64
N SER A 46 -9.61 -1.84 -11.36
CA SER A 46 -11.05 -2.00 -11.17
C SER A 46 -11.41 -2.44 -9.75
N ALA A 47 -10.63 -3.34 -9.18
CA ALA A 47 -10.82 -3.79 -7.80
C ALA A 47 -10.46 -2.70 -6.78
N ILE A 48 -9.43 -1.89 -7.05
CA ILE A 48 -9.07 -0.74 -6.20
C ILE A 48 -10.20 0.29 -6.21
N VAL A 49 -10.71 0.65 -7.38
CA VAL A 49 -11.82 1.60 -7.51
C VAL A 49 -13.05 1.10 -6.74
N GLU A 50 -13.43 -0.17 -6.91
CA GLU A 50 -14.57 -0.76 -6.21
C GLU A 50 -14.38 -0.73 -4.69
N ARG A 51 -13.22 -1.16 -4.20
CA ARG A 51 -12.91 -1.19 -2.77
C ARG A 51 -12.91 0.20 -2.14
N MET A 52 -12.31 1.17 -2.80
CA MET A 52 -12.21 2.54 -2.27
C MET A 52 -13.52 3.30 -2.38
N SER A 53 -14.21 3.22 -3.49
CA SER A 53 -15.50 3.92 -3.70
C SER A 53 -16.62 3.37 -2.81
N GLY A 54 -16.54 2.10 -2.43
CA GLY A 54 -17.48 1.48 -1.49
C GLY A 54 -17.17 1.69 -0.02
N ARG A 55 -16.03 2.27 0.31
CA ARG A 55 -15.60 2.49 1.70
C ARG A 55 -16.43 3.58 2.37
N ARG A 56 -16.79 3.33 3.64
CA ARG A 56 -17.47 4.29 4.51
C ARG A 56 -16.75 4.36 5.84
N VAL A 57 -16.77 5.52 6.48
CA VAL A 57 -16.01 5.78 7.70
C VAL A 57 -16.89 6.46 8.73
N HIS A 58 -16.80 6.01 9.97
CA HIS A 58 -17.26 6.75 11.14
C HIS A 58 -16.12 7.64 11.64
N VAL A 59 -16.24 8.94 11.43
CA VAL A 59 -15.14 9.90 11.62
C VAL A 59 -14.60 9.90 13.04
N ALA A 60 -15.49 9.91 14.03
CA ALA A 60 -15.08 10.05 15.44
C ALA A 60 -14.27 8.85 15.94
N SER A 61 -14.57 7.62 15.50
CA SER A 61 -13.88 6.41 15.96
C SER A 61 -12.84 5.88 14.97
N GLY A 62 -12.90 6.31 13.72
CA GLY A 62 -12.08 5.74 12.66
C GLY A 62 -12.54 4.36 12.17
N ARG A 63 -13.67 3.82 12.66
CA ARG A 63 -14.22 2.55 12.18
C ARG A 63 -14.55 2.65 10.70
N THR A 64 -14.19 1.61 9.94
CA THR A 64 -14.39 1.54 8.50
C THR A 64 -15.34 0.41 8.13
N TYR A 65 -16.17 0.67 7.12
CA TYR A 65 -17.11 -0.28 6.54
C TYR A 65 -16.98 -0.27 5.02
N HIS A 66 -17.55 -1.27 4.39
CA HIS A 66 -17.69 -1.31 2.94
C HIS A 66 -19.13 -1.68 2.59
N VAL A 67 -19.73 -0.95 1.66
CA VAL A 67 -21.15 -1.14 1.31
C VAL A 67 -21.49 -2.54 0.80
N ILE A 68 -20.50 -3.28 0.29
CA ILE A 68 -20.66 -4.65 -0.23
C ILE A 68 -19.94 -5.67 0.65
N PHE A 69 -18.64 -5.46 0.92
CA PHE A 69 -17.77 -6.47 1.53
C PHE A 69 -17.83 -6.50 3.06
N ASN A 70 -18.18 -5.39 3.68
CA ASN A 70 -18.32 -5.28 5.14
C ASN A 70 -19.39 -4.25 5.47
N PRO A 71 -20.66 -4.51 5.13
CA PRO A 71 -21.73 -3.54 5.35
C PRO A 71 -22.01 -3.36 6.85
N PRO A 72 -22.42 -2.14 7.29
CA PRO A 72 -22.91 -1.94 8.63
C PRO A 72 -24.27 -2.66 8.80
N LYS A 73 -24.66 -2.92 10.05
CA LYS A 73 -25.96 -3.54 10.39
C LYS A 73 -27.14 -2.71 9.89
N VAL A 74 -27.02 -1.40 10.00
CA VAL A 74 -27.98 -0.43 9.46
C VAL A 74 -27.28 0.40 8.40
N THR A 75 -27.85 0.45 7.21
CA THR A 75 -27.25 1.17 6.06
C THR A 75 -26.92 2.61 6.43
N GLY A 76 -25.67 3.00 6.22
CA GLY A 76 -25.18 4.35 6.46
C GLY A 76 -24.95 4.72 7.92
N LYS A 77 -25.01 3.75 8.83
CA LYS A 77 -24.88 3.99 10.28
C LYS A 77 -23.76 3.17 10.89
N ASP A 78 -23.03 3.76 11.84
CA ASP A 78 -22.05 3.06 12.65
C ASP A 78 -22.71 2.01 13.57
N ASP A 79 -22.14 0.80 13.60
CA ASP A 79 -22.71 -0.31 14.37
C ASP A 79 -22.69 -0.08 15.90
N VAL A 80 -21.78 0.74 16.38
CA VAL A 80 -21.58 0.98 17.82
C VAL A 80 -22.37 2.20 18.30
N THR A 81 -22.29 3.32 17.57
CA THR A 81 -22.89 4.59 17.99
C THR A 81 -24.20 4.91 17.30
N GLY A 82 -24.50 4.29 16.16
CA GLY A 82 -25.64 4.65 15.32
C GLY A 82 -25.51 5.98 14.59
N GLU A 83 -24.35 6.61 14.68
CA GLU A 83 -24.07 7.86 13.97
C GLU A 83 -23.85 7.61 12.46
N ASP A 84 -23.96 8.68 11.68
CA ASP A 84 -23.81 8.59 10.22
C ASP A 84 -22.39 8.22 9.81
N LEU A 85 -22.31 7.37 8.79
CA LEU A 85 -21.08 7.09 8.06
C LEU A 85 -20.92 8.08 6.90
N ILE A 86 -19.69 8.42 6.58
CA ILE A 86 -19.37 9.28 5.44
C ILE A 86 -18.51 8.54 4.41
N GLN A 87 -18.58 9.01 3.17
CA GLN A 87 -17.58 8.72 2.16
C GLN A 87 -16.55 9.85 2.20
N ARG A 88 -15.28 9.50 2.41
CA ARG A 88 -14.19 10.50 2.37
C ARG A 88 -14.02 11.01 0.94
N ASP A 89 -13.59 12.27 0.78
CA ASP A 89 -13.33 12.84 -0.54
C ASP A 89 -12.28 12.05 -1.32
N ASP A 90 -11.27 11.52 -0.64
CA ASP A 90 -10.24 10.67 -1.23
C ASP A 90 -10.77 9.31 -1.74
N ASP A 91 -11.94 8.88 -1.30
CA ASP A 91 -12.57 7.61 -1.67
C ASP A 91 -13.60 7.76 -2.79
N ARG A 92 -13.85 8.96 -3.28
CA ARG A 92 -14.71 9.18 -4.44
C ARG A 92 -14.09 8.54 -5.68
N GLU A 93 -14.92 7.91 -6.50
CA GLU A 93 -14.47 7.18 -7.69
C GLU A 93 -13.57 8.01 -8.60
N GLU A 94 -13.94 9.26 -8.86
CA GLU A 94 -13.13 10.18 -9.67
C GLU A 94 -11.75 10.44 -9.05
N THR A 95 -11.70 10.71 -7.74
CA THR A 95 -10.46 10.92 -7.02
C THR A 95 -9.57 9.69 -7.04
N VAL A 96 -10.14 8.50 -6.84
CA VAL A 96 -9.42 7.24 -6.90
C VAL A 96 -8.85 7.00 -8.30
N LYS A 97 -9.63 7.24 -9.34
CA LYS A 97 -9.16 7.11 -10.74
C LYS A 97 -8.02 8.06 -11.04
N ASN A 98 -8.09 9.31 -10.58
CA ASN A 98 -7.02 10.30 -10.75
C ASN A 98 -5.73 9.86 -10.02
N ARG A 99 -5.85 9.34 -8.81
CA ARG A 99 -4.71 8.81 -8.05
C ARG A 99 -4.08 7.59 -8.73
N LEU A 100 -4.89 6.71 -9.31
CA LEU A 100 -4.38 5.57 -10.09
C LEU A 100 -3.65 6.01 -11.36
N ALA A 101 -4.13 7.07 -12.04
CA ALA A 101 -3.42 7.62 -13.19
C ALA A 101 -2.02 8.13 -12.79
N VAL A 102 -1.89 8.84 -11.67
CA VAL A 102 -0.61 9.29 -11.12
C VAL A 102 0.26 8.09 -10.73
N TYR A 103 -0.33 7.08 -10.10
CA TYR A 103 0.37 5.84 -9.75
C TYR A 103 0.99 5.17 -10.98
N HIS A 104 0.23 4.99 -12.06
CA HIS A 104 0.72 4.39 -13.29
C HIS A 104 1.82 5.21 -13.96
N ALA A 105 1.72 6.54 -13.89
CA ALA A 105 2.70 7.42 -14.50
C ALA A 105 4.01 7.52 -13.71
N GLN A 106 3.95 7.52 -12.38
CA GLN A 106 5.08 7.85 -11.50
C GLN A 106 5.55 6.71 -10.62
N THR A 107 4.63 5.88 -10.11
CA THR A 107 4.95 4.85 -9.10
C THR A 107 5.11 3.47 -9.72
N LYS A 108 4.26 3.07 -10.65
CA LYS A 108 4.38 1.77 -11.33
C LYS A 108 5.74 1.55 -12.00
N PRO A 109 6.41 2.55 -12.59
CA PRO A 109 7.78 2.38 -13.10
C PRO A 109 8.81 1.90 -12.06
N LEU A 110 8.53 2.09 -10.76
CA LEU A 110 9.37 1.54 -9.68
C LEU A 110 9.40 0.01 -9.68
N VAL A 111 8.34 -0.65 -10.11
CA VAL A 111 8.29 -2.10 -10.25
C VAL A 111 9.40 -2.58 -11.17
N ALA A 112 9.50 -1.98 -12.37
CA ALA A 112 10.58 -2.27 -13.31
C ALA A 112 11.95 -1.89 -12.74
N TYR A 113 12.08 -0.72 -12.14
CA TYR A 113 13.32 -0.23 -11.54
C TYR A 113 13.90 -1.23 -10.52
N TYR A 114 13.10 -1.67 -9.56
CA TYR A 114 13.55 -2.60 -8.53
C TYR A 114 13.69 -4.04 -9.01
N SER A 115 12.80 -4.51 -9.89
CA SER A 115 12.89 -5.87 -10.43
C SER A 115 14.11 -6.02 -11.35
N GLU A 116 14.42 -5.03 -12.16
CA GLU A 116 15.62 -5.01 -12.99
C GLU A 116 16.89 -4.95 -12.14
N TRP A 117 16.91 -4.10 -11.13
CA TRP A 117 18.04 -4.02 -10.20
C TRP A 117 18.25 -5.35 -9.46
N ALA A 118 17.20 -5.98 -8.97
CA ALA A 118 17.29 -7.29 -8.35
C ALA A 118 17.84 -8.36 -9.30
N ALA A 119 17.54 -8.27 -10.59
CA ALA A 119 18.02 -9.20 -11.61
C ALA A 119 19.50 -9.03 -11.98
N THR A 120 20.13 -7.90 -11.63
CA THR A 120 21.55 -7.65 -11.93
C THR A 120 22.52 -8.50 -11.11
N GLY A 121 22.07 -9.11 -10.01
CA GLY A 121 22.95 -9.81 -9.07
C GLY A 121 23.79 -8.90 -8.20
N ASP A 122 23.55 -7.59 -8.19
CA ASP A 122 24.22 -6.63 -7.31
C ASP A 122 23.98 -6.99 -5.85
N PRO A 123 25.01 -7.17 -5.01
CA PRO A 123 24.85 -7.47 -3.57
C PRO A 123 24.05 -6.41 -2.81
N GLY A 124 24.04 -5.16 -3.30
CA GLY A 124 23.26 -4.05 -2.72
C GLY A 124 21.80 -4.00 -3.18
N ALA A 125 21.42 -4.84 -4.15
CA ALA A 125 20.06 -4.84 -4.66
C ALA A 125 19.08 -5.52 -3.71
N PRO A 126 17.86 -4.94 -3.52
CA PRO A 126 16.81 -5.60 -2.76
C PRO A 126 16.26 -6.81 -3.53
N LYS A 127 15.73 -7.77 -2.79
CA LYS A 127 14.96 -8.86 -3.39
C LYS A 127 13.56 -8.34 -3.72
N TYR A 128 13.14 -8.55 -4.96
CA TYR A 128 11.80 -8.17 -5.40
C TYR A 128 10.83 -9.34 -5.23
N ARG A 129 9.69 -9.07 -4.60
CA ARG A 129 8.62 -10.06 -4.38
C ARG A 129 7.28 -9.46 -4.75
N LYS A 130 6.42 -10.25 -5.35
CA LYS A 130 5.07 -9.86 -5.77
C LYS A 130 4.05 -10.82 -5.16
N VAL A 131 2.99 -10.27 -4.58
CA VAL A 131 1.87 -11.04 -4.06
C VAL A 131 0.55 -10.54 -4.64
N ASN A 132 -0.43 -11.45 -4.70
CA ASN A 132 -1.78 -11.10 -5.17
C ASN A 132 -2.57 -10.46 -4.03
N GLY A 133 -3.02 -9.23 -4.21
CA GLY A 133 -3.81 -8.48 -3.25
C GLY A 133 -5.33 -8.63 -3.40
N LEU A 134 -5.81 -9.43 -4.36
CA LEU A 134 -7.25 -9.66 -4.58
C LEU A 134 -7.90 -10.61 -3.58
N THR A 135 -7.11 -11.41 -2.89
CA THR A 135 -7.61 -12.39 -1.91
C THR A 135 -8.00 -11.73 -0.60
N ALA A 136 -8.53 -12.53 0.35
CA ALA A 136 -8.85 -12.05 1.69
C ALA A 136 -7.61 -11.45 2.39
N VAL A 137 -7.82 -10.49 3.30
CA VAL A 137 -6.74 -9.80 4.01
C VAL A 137 -5.78 -10.77 4.68
N ASP A 138 -6.29 -11.81 5.33
CA ASP A 138 -5.45 -12.83 5.99
C ASP A 138 -4.59 -13.61 5.00
N ALA A 139 -5.15 -13.95 3.83
CA ALA A 139 -4.40 -14.64 2.78
C ALA A 139 -3.31 -13.75 2.18
N VAL A 140 -3.56 -12.47 2.00
CA VAL A 140 -2.55 -11.49 1.55
C VAL A 140 -1.44 -11.38 2.58
N ARG A 141 -1.78 -11.27 3.85
CA ARG A 141 -0.80 -11.24 4.94
C ARG A 141 0.10 -12.47 4.92
N ASP A 142 -0.49 -13.65 4.84
CA ASP A 142 0.25 -14.91 4.87
C ASP A 142 1.15 -15.06 3.63
N ALA A 143 0.67 -14.65 2.46
CA ALA A 143 1.47 -14.61 1.23
C ALA A 143 2.63 -13.62 1.32
N ALA A 144 2.41 -12.44 1.91
CA ALA A 144 3.45 -11.44 2.12
C ALA A 144 4.53 -11.95 3.08
N LEU A 145 4.14 -12.55 4.20
CA LEU A 145 5.09 -13.13 5.15
C LEU A 145 5.91 -14.27 4.53
N ALA A 146 5.27 -15.16 3.78
CA ALA A 146 5.95 -16.22 3.06
C ALA A 146 6.95 -15.66 2.02
N ALA A 147 6.59 -14.62 1.29
CA ALA A 147 7.46 -13.97 0.32
C ALA A 147 8.70 -13.33 0.98
N LEU A 148 8.54 -12.74 2.16
CA LEU A 148 9.65 -12.12 2.90
C LEU A 148 10.59 -13.15 3.56
N HIS A 149 10.13 -14.38 3.76
CA HIS A 149 10.95 -15.48 4.28
C HIS A 149 11.67 -16.29 3.18
N SER A 150 11.36 -16.02 1.94
CA SER A 150 12.05 -16.62 0.78
C SER A 150 13.27 -15.78 0.38
#